data_b5a203093f8ef7354a5bd213b74742ea
#
_entry.id   b5a203093f8ef7354a5bd213b74742ea
#
_cell.length_a   1.000
_cell.length_b   1.000
_cell.length_c   1.000
_cell.angle_alpha   90.00
_cell.angle_beta   90.00
_cell.angle_gamma   90.00
#
_symmetry.space_group_name_H-M   'P 1'
#
loop_
_entity.id
_entity.type
_entity.pdbx_description
1 polymer ?
#
loop_
_entity_poly.entity_id
_entity_poly.type
_entity_poly.pdbx_seq_one_letter_code
_entity_poly.pdbx_strand_id
1 'polypeptide(L)'
;MYYYIPEDLDDLAMPNAFAIPKNVNDITLTDIESLFPMEGGGDAYHYRFKYKYNGQSVWLDLANKTCKVPKVDNRIIMKVTRKQPKNCKLIKILIDL
;
A
#
# COMPACT_ATOMS: atom_id res chain seq x y z
N MET A 1 -4.97 -2.86 -10.39
CA MET A 1 -4.65 -2.05 -9.21
C MET A 1 -3.38 -1.27 -9.45
N TYR A 2 -3.32 -0.07 -8.95
CA TYR A 2 -2.18 0.82 -9.13
C TYR A 2 -1.53 1.11 -7.78
N TYR A 3 -0.19 1.15 -7.76
CA TYR A 3 0.52 1.49 -6.54
C TYR A 3 1.81 2.23 -6.85
N TYR A 4 2.30 2.98 -5.89
CA TYR A 4 3.63 3.58 -5.96
C TYR A 4 4.29 3.52 -4.59
N ILE A 5 5.62 3.42 -4.61
CA ILE A 5 6.44 3.36 -3.40
C ILE A 5 7.31 4.61 -3.38
N PRO A 6 6.94 5.63 -2.58
CA PRO A 6 7.71 6.88 -2.55
C PRO A 6 9.18 6.67 -2.19
N GLU A 7 9.47 5.69 -1.34
CA GLU A 7 10.83 5.36 -0.94
C GLU A 7 11.71 4.88 -2.09
N ASP A 8 11.08 4.35 -3.15
CA ASP A 8 11.78 3.91 -4.36
C ASP A 8 11.79 4.99 -5.44
N LEU A 9 11.44 6.23 -5.09
CA LEU A 9 11.33 7.35 -6.02
C LEU A 9 10.26 7.15 -7.11
N ASP A 10 9.29 6.29 -6.83
CA ASP A 10 8.16 6.11 -7.73
C ASP A 10 7.31 7.39 -7.78
N ASP A 11 6.72 7.64 -8.94
CA ASP A 11 5.87 8.80 -9.16
C ASP A 11 4.43 8.35 -9.39
N LEU A 12 3.49 9.05 -8.77
CA LEU A 12 2.06 8.77 -8.95
C LEU A 12 1.61 9.00 -10.41
N ALA A 13 2.32 9.82 -11.16
CA ALA A 13 2.03 10.01 -12.59
C ALA A 13 2.33 8.76 -13.42
N MET A 14 3.24 7.90 -12.94
CA MET A 14 3.56 6.62 -13.58
C MET A 14 3.55 5.52 -12.53
N PRO A 15 2.38 5.14 -12.01
CA PRO A 15 2.31 4.13 -10.97
C PRO A 15 2.64 2.74 -11.52
N ASN A 16 3.04 1.86 -10.63
CA ASN A 16 3.12 0.44 -10.92
C ASN A 16 1.72 -0.16 -10.91
N ALA A 17 1.57 -1.33 -11.51
CA ALA A 17 0.28 -2.01 -11.52
C ALA A 17 0.46 -3.51 -11.35
N PHE A 18 -0.53 -4.15 -10.73
CA PHE A 18 -0.64 -5.60 -10.73
C PHE A 18 -2.11 -6.00 -10.71
N ALA A 19 -2.37 -7.25 -11.10
CA ALA A 19 -3.74 -7.74 -11.22
C ALA A 19 -4.10 -8.67 -10.06
N ILE A 20 -5.33 -8.55 -9.59
CA ILE A 20 -5.93 -9.50 -8.65
C ILE A 20 -7.14 -10.09 -9.37
N PRO A 21 -7.26 -11.44 -9.43
CA PRO A 21 -8.35 -12.09 -10.18
C PRO A 21 -9.68 -12.03 -9.41
N LYS A 22 -10.12 -10.84 -9.08
CA LYS A 22 -11.39 -10.57 -8.40
C LYS A 22 -12.00 -9.29 -8.95
N ASN A 23 -13.30 -9.16 -8.80
CA ASN A 23 -13.98 -7.91 -9.11
C ASN A 23 -13.42 -6.80 -8.22
N VAL A 24 -13.20 -5.62 -8.79
CA VAL A 24 -12.66 -4.47 -8.07
C VAL A 24 -13.50 -4.10 -6.83
N ASN A 25 -14.78 -4.41 -6.85
CA ASN A 25 -15.68 -4.12 -5.74
C ASN A 25 -15.56 -5.11 -4.58
N ASP A 26 -14.85 -6.22 -4.78
CA ASP A 26 -14.77 -7.31 -3.80
C ASP A 26 -13.37 -7.48 -3.20
N ILE A 27 -12.42 -6.66 -3.62
CA ILE A 27 -11.04 -6.77 -3.16
C ILE A 27 -10.90 -6.25 -1.73
N THR A 28 -10.26 -7.05 -0.87
CA THR A 28 -9.97 -6.70 0.52
C THR A 28 -8.47 -6.47 0.70
N LEU A 29 -8.08 -5.89 1.85
CA LEU A 29 -6.66 -5.73 2.18
C LEU A 29 -5.97 -7.08 2.29
N THR A 30 -6.65 -8.11 2.79
CA THR A 30 -6.10 -9.47 2.85
C THR A 30 -5.73 -9.98 1.46
N ASP A 31 -6.58 -9.74 0.46
CA ASP A 31 -6.28 -10.12 -0.92
C ASP A 31 -5.01 -9.42 -1.43
N ILE A 32 -4.88 -8.14 -1.14
CA ILE A 32 -3.72 -7.35 -1.55
C ILE A 32 -2.45 -7.87 -0.90
N GLU A 33 -2.46 -8.09 0.41
CA GLU A 33 -1.29 -8.60 1.12
C GLU A 33 -0.86 -9.97 0.61
N SER A 34 -1.81 -10.82 0.23
CA SER A 34 -1.54 -12.16 -0.26
C SER A 34 -0.89 -12.17 -1.65
N LEU A 35 -1.20 -11.18 -2.48
CA LEU A 35 -0.82 -11.15 -3.89
C LEU A 35 0.15 -10.05 -4.26
N PHE A 36 0.57 -9.22 -3.30
CA PHE A 36 1.46 -8.11 -3.58
C PHE A 36 2.80 -8.63 -4.14
N PRO A 37 3.24 -8.12 -5.31
CA PRO A 37 4.33 -8.73 -6.05
C PRO A 37 5.74 -8.39 -5.56
N MET A 38 5.87 -7.46 -4.62
CA MET A 38 7.19 -7.00 -4.18
C MET A 38 7.84 -8.00 -3.21
N GLU A 39 9.17 -7.98 -3.19
CA GLU A 39 9.97 -8.84 -2.33
C GLU A 39 9.65 -8.60 -0.86
N GLY A 40 9.61 -9.68 -0.09
CA GLY A 40 9.27 -9.63 1.33
C GLY A 40 7.80 -9.88 1.62
N GLY A 41 6.96 -9.96 0.59
CA GLY A 41 5.53 -10.22 0.72
C GLY A 41 4.73 -9.05 1.27
N GLY A 42 3.42 -9.24 1.34
CA GLY A 42 2.49 -8.20 1.73
C GLY A 42 2.66 -7.70 3.15
N ASP A 43 3.14 -8.53 4.07
CA ASP A 43 3.33 -8.15 5.48
C ASP A 43 4.50 -7.18 5.69
N ALA A 44 5.39 -7.05 4.72
CA ALA A 44 6.53 -6.14 4.81
C ALA A 44 6.16 -4.69 4.49
N TYR A 45 4.92 -4.43 4.11
CA TYR A 45 4.51 -3.14 3.61
C TYR A 45 3.29 -2.61 4.34
N HIS A 46 3.19 -1.28 4.36
CA HIS A 46 2.03 -0.56 4.83
C HIS A 46 1.31 0.05 3.63
N TYR A 47 -0.01 -0.13 3.54
CA TYR A 47 -0.82 0.27 2.41
C TYR A 47 -1.78 1.38 2.81
N ARG A 48 -1.75 2.49 2.07
CA ARG A 48 -2.74 3.55 2.17
C ARG A 48 -3.45 3.66 0.83
N PHE A 49 -4.75 3.95 0.91
CA PHE A 49 -5.60 3.94 -0.28
C PHE A 49 -6.07 5.34 -0.60
N LYS A 50 -6.01 5.70 -1.88
CA LYS A 50 -6.56 6.96 -2.32
C LYS A 50 -8.07 6.93 -2.22
N TYR A 51 -8.65 7.96 -1.62
CA TYR A 51 -10.08 8.06 -1.40
C TYR A 51 -10.51 9.53 -1.50
N LYS A 52 -11.74 9.76 -1.97
CA LYS A 52 -12.31 11.11 -1.98
C LYS A 52 -13.22 11.29 -0.77
N TYR A 53 -12.86 12.24 0.06
CA TYR A 53 -13.64 12.58 1.24
C TYR A 53 -13.96 14.08 1.22
N ASN A 54 -15.27 14.40 1.22
CA ASN A 54 -15.73 15.81 1.15
C ASN A 54 -15.09 16.59 0.01
N GLY A 55 -14.95 15.97 -1.15
CA GLY A 55 -14.36 16.60 -2.33
C GLY A 55 -12.84 16.67 -2.36
N GLN A 56 -12.18 16.17 -1.30
CA GLN A 56 -10.72 16.15 -1.23
C GLN A 56 -10.18 14.73 -1.40
N SER A 57 -9.05 14.62 -2.10
CA SER A 57 -8.32 13.36 -2.16
C SER A 57 -7.50 13.18 -0.88
N VAL A 58 -7.66 12.04 -0.26
CA VAL A 58 -6.95 11.68 0.98
C VAL A 58 -6.33 10.29 0.84
N TRP A 59 -5.34 10.00 1.68
CA TRP A 59 -4.82 8.65 1.84
C TRP A 59 -5.46 8.03 3.08
N LEU A 60 -6.11 6.90 2.89
CA LEU A 60 -6.89 6.22 3.93
C LEU A 60 -6.20 4.97 4.40
N ASP A 61 -6.06 4.83 5.73
CA ASP A 61 -5.62 3.60 6.37
C ASP A 61 -6.84 2.73 6.68
N LEU A 62 -6.70 1.41 6.46
CA LEU A 62 -7.74 0.46 6.83
C LEU A 62 -7.37 -0.23 8.14
N ALA A 63 -8.26 -0.13 9.12
CA ALA A 63 -8.09 -0.79 10.39
C ALA A 63 -8.41 -2.29 10.33
N ASN A 64 -9.28 -2.70 9.42
CA ASN A 64 -9.75 -4.06 9.30
C ASN A 64 -9.38 -4.63 7.93
N LYS A 65 -8.58 -5.71 7.95
CA LYS A 65 -8.08 -6.35 6.72
C LYS A 65 -9.15 -7.04 5.89
N THR A 66 -10.29 -7.35 6.50
CA THR A 66 -11.40 -8.02 5.79
C THR A 66 -12.37 -7.05 5.14
N CYS A 67 -12.21 -5.75 5.38
CA CYS A 67 -13.00 -4.75 4.72
C CYS A 67 -12.59 -4.60 3.26
N LYS A 68 -13.57 -4.28 2.42
CA LYS A 68 -13.30 -3.96 1.02
C LYS A 68 -12.50 -2.66 0.93
N VAL A 69 -11.52 -2.64 0.04
CA VAL A 69 -10.67 -1.45 -0.10
C VAL A 69 -11.40 -0.35 -0.87
N PRO A 70 -11.15 0.92 -0.53
CA PRO A 70 -11.76 2.03 -1.24
C PRO A 70 -11.17 2.19 -2.64
N LYS A 71 -11.92 2.85 -3.50
CA LYS A 71 -11.50 3.12 -4.86
C LYS A 71 -11.92 4.52 -5.28
N VAL A 72 -11.26 5.06 -6.27
CA VAL A 72 -11.58 6.35 -6.89
C VAL A 72 -11.71 6.11 -8.39
N ASP A 73 -12.83 6.55 -8.97
CA ASP A 73 -13.12 6.35 -10.40
C ASP A 73 -12.97 4.89 -10.82
N ASN A 74 -13.48 3.98 -9.99
CA ASN A 74 -13.43 2.54 -10.20
C ASN A 74 -12.02 1.96 -10.24
N ARG A 75 -11.05 2.65 -9.62
CA ARG A 75 -9.65 2.22 -9.55
C ARG A 75 -9.18 2.18 -8.10
N ILE A 76 -8.43 1.14 -7.78
CA ILE A 76 -7.72 1.08 -6.51
C ILE A 76 -6.34 1.67 -6.72
N ILE A 77 -6.02 2.72 -5.97
CA ILE A 77 -4.73 3.42 -6.05
C ILE A 77 -4.13 3.43 -4.65
N MET A 78 -2.92 2.89 -4.53
CA MET A 78 -2.26 2.73 -3.24
C MET A 78 -0.95 3.50 -3.18
N LYS A 79 -0.69 4.05 -2.01
CA LYS A 79 0.65 4.47 -1.61
C LYS A 79 1.20 3.39 -0.67
N VAL A 80 2.33 2.81 -1.03
CA VAL A 80 2.92 1.67 -0.32
C VAL A 80 4.22 2.10 0.30
N THR A 81 4.37 1.88 1.60
CA THR A 81 5.62 2.17 2.31
C THR A 81 6.10 0.91 2.99
N ARG A 82 7.42 0.78 3.14
CA ARG A 82 8.00 -0.37 3.84
C ARG A 82 7.84 -0.21 5.33
N LYS A 83 7.46 -1.29 5.99
CA LYS A 83 7.53 -1.33 7.45
C LYS A 83 9.00 -1.40 7.83
N GLN A 84 9.38 -0.70 8.89
CA GLN A 84 10.74 -0.77 9.35
C GLN A 84 11.03 -2.16 9.92
N PRO A 85 12.06 -2.85 9.43
CA PRO A 85 12.44 -4.13 10.00
C PRO A 85 12.91 -3.95 11.44
N LYS A 86 12.71 -4.99 12.26
CA LYS A 86 13.08 -4.94 13.68
C LYS A 86 14.55 -4.60 13.93
N ASN A 87 15.43 -5.01 13.02
CA ASN A 87 16.85 -4.74 13.11
C ASN A 87 17.23 -3.30 12.74
N CYS A 88 16.31 -2.50 12.26
CA CYS A 88 16.57 -1.08 12.04
C CYS A 88 16.96 -0.36 13.32
N LYS A 89 16.44 -0.80 14.47
CA LYS A 89 16.84 -0.26 15.75
C LYS A 89 18.32 -0.50 16.05
N LEU A 90 18.82 -1.68 15.70
CA LEU A 90 20.24 -2.00 15.88
C LEU A 90 21.12 -1.13 15.01
N ILE A 91 20.75 -0.95 13.76
CA ILE A 91 21.46 -0.09 12.83
C ILE A 91 21.50 1.34 13.36
N LYS A 92 20.38 1.82 13.86
CA LYS A 92 20.30 3.17 14.41
C LYS A 92 21.20 3.34 15.64
N ILE A 93 21.26 2.35 16.50
CA ILE A 93 22.13 2.36 17.68
C ILE A 93 23.61 2.41 17.26
N LEU A 94 23.96 1.66 16.23
CA LEU A 94 25.33 1.66 15.71
C LEU A 94 25.74 3.01 15.12
N ILE A 95 24.80 3.72 14.51
CA ILE A 95 25.03 5.05 13.98
C ILE A 95 25.21 6.08 15.09
N ASP A 96 24.47 5.92 16.18
CA ASP A 96 24.49 6.83 17.33
C ASP A 96 25.75 6.64 18.21
N LEU A 97 26.53 5.61 17.95
CA LEU A 97 27.79 5.39 18.63
C LEU A 97 28.93 6.16 17.99
#